data_44dac6dd9da485bfa29ef4c841b53fda
#
_entry.id   44dac6dd9da485bfa29ef4c841b53fda
#
_cell.length_a   1.000
_cell.length_b   1.000
_cell.length_c   1.000
_cell.angle_alpha   90.00
_cell.angle_beta   90.00
_cell.angle_gamma   90.00
#
_symmetry.space_group_name_H-M   'P 1'
#
loop_
_entity.id
_entity.type
_entity.pdbx_description
1 polymer ?
#
loop_
_entity_poly.entity_id
_entity_poly.type
_entity_poly.pdbx_seq_one_letter_code
_entity_poly.pdbx_strand_id
1 'polypeptide(L)'
;MKAAGSGRDGGLFLWGWMACQWRISRPLRFAMRPLLIGSEIYRGSTYGPKHPLAIPRVSTTLDLIRALGWVTPEQYHESPRAAPEELQRFHSADYIAALMRAEETQSVSAEDRERFRIGADGNPVYREVFRRPATSAGGVLLSARLTASGGVVHVPGGGTHHGRADRAAGFCYVNDAVLGLLAWRDQGLSPLLYVDIDAHHGDGVQDAFHDDPHVFTLSVHEDGRWPFSGGIGDRAGGHAANIPVPAGFNDSEMAWVLHEAILPIARRLRPNAIMLQCGADALEEDPLSRLALSNNAHRAVVTALMSLAPRLIVLGGGGYNPWSVARCWVGVWGVLNGHALPENLPAPAEAVLRGLNYHRAAGRNPPEHWFTTLADPPRPGVVRAVVRRAAAAALEAPPGPVS
;
A
#
# COMPACT_ATOMS: atom_id res chain seq x y z
N MET A 1 2.58 -31.82 -51.97
CA MET A 1 1.19 -31.65 -51.53
C MET A 1 1.15 -31.42 -50.02
N LYS A 2 0.54 -30.28 -49.62
CA LYS A 2 -0.06 -29.93 -48.30
C LYS A 2 0.90 -29.78 -47.15
N ALA A 3 0.83 -28.78 -46.35
CA ALA A 3 0.31 -27.40 -46.32
C ALA A 3 0.69 -26.89 -44.89
N ALA A 4 1.22 -25.73 -44.84
CA ALA A 4 1.53 -25.04 -43.61
C ALA A 4 0.24 -24.58 -42.90
N GLY A 5 0.19 -24.70 -41.58
CA GLY A 5 -0.84 -24.12 -40.72
C GLY A 5 -0.19 -23.13 -39.75
N SER A 6 -0.32 -21.87 -40.09
CA SER A 6 0.14 -20.75 -39.26
C SER A 6 -0.82 -20.47 -38.10
N GLY A 7 -0.38 -20.67 -36.90
CA GLY A 7 -1.10 -20.24 -35.69
C GLY A 7 -0.67 -18.82 -35.28
N ARG A 8 -1.24 -17.79 -35.89
CA ARG A 8 -1.17 -16.39 -35.43
C ARG A 8 -2.56 -15.94 -35.01
N ASP A 9 -3.04 -16.32 -33.86
CA ASP A 9 -4.33 -15.80 -33.36
C ASP A 9 -4.42 -15.69 -31.83
N GLY A 10 -3.29 -15.83 -31.07
CA GLY A 10 -3.31 -15.72 -29.62
C GLY A 10 -3.31 -14.29 -29.07
N GLY A 11 -2.90 -13.29 -29.85
CA GLY A 11 -2.69 -11.92 -29.33
C GLY A 11 -3.95 -11.06 -29.34
N LEU A 12 -4.82 -11.20 -30.31
CA LEU A 12 -6.03 -10.37 -30.46
C LEU A 12 -7.16 -10.78 -29.51
N PHE A 13 -7.23 -12.05 -29.13
CA PHE A 13 -8.25 -12.55 -28.18
C PHE A 13 -8.01 -12.06 -26.75
N LEU A 14 -6.76 -11.88 -26.32
CA LEU A 14 -6.41 -11.37 -24.99
C LEU A 14 -6.71 -9.87 -24.83
N TRP A 15 -6.54 -9.06 -25.88
CA TRP A 15 -6.87 -7.63 -25.85
C TRP A 15 -8.37 -7.37 -25.78
N GLY A 16 -9.17 -8.16 -26.47
CA GLY A 16 -10.63 -8.10 -26.39
C GLY A 16 -11.15 -8.51 -25.01
N TRP A 17 -10.50 -9.49 -24.38
CA TRP A 17 -10.87 -10.00 -23.05
C TRP A 17 -10.50 -9.02 -21.95
N MET A 18 -9.30 -8.41 -22.00
CA MET A 18 -8.88 -7.37 -21.06
C MET A 18 -9.74 -6.11 -21.16
N ALA A 19 -10.05 -5.62 -22.35
CA ALA A 19 -10.93 -4.46 -22.53
C ALA A 19 -12.37 -4.71 -22.04
N CYS A 20 -12.83 -5.96 -22.05
CA CYS A 20 -14.15 -6.33 -21.54
C CYS A 20 -14.16 -6.50 -20.00
N GLN A 21 -13.06 -6.96 -19.39
CA GLN A 21 -12.96 -7.16 -17.93
C GLN A 21 -12.80 -5.85 -17.15
N TRP A 22 -12.23 -4.81 -17.76
CA TRP A 22 -12.14 -3.48 -17.14
C TRP A 22 -13.48 -2.70 -17.16
N ARG A 23 -14.51 -3.22 -17.85
CA ARG A 23 -15.89 -2.74 -17.67
C ARG A 23 -16.49 -3.32 -16.39
N ILE A 24 -15.93 -2.94 -15.26
CA ILE A 24 -16.49 -3.26 -13.95
C ILE A 24 -17.84 -2.56 -13.86
N SER A 25 -18.88 -3.36 -13.58
CA SER A 25 -20.21 -2.89 -13.15
C SER A 25 -20.07 -1.70 -12.20
N ARG A 26 -20.95 -0.71 -12.33
CA ARG A 26 -20.95 0.54 -11.55
C ARG A 26 -20.49 0.29 -10.12
N PRO A 27 -19.48 1.06 -9.62
CA PRO A 27 -19.04 0.92 -8.24
C PRO A 27 -20.25 1.10 -7.31
N LEU A 28 -20.34 0.26 -6.29
CA LEU A 28 -21.32 0.46 -5.22
C LEU A 28 -21.08 1.87 -4.69
N ARG A 29 -22.13 2.70 -4.76
CA ARG A 29 -22.09 4.00 -4.09
C ARG A 29 -22.12 3.72 -2.60
N PHE A 30 -20.98 3.90 -1.91
CA PHE A 30 -21.01 3.99 -0.47
C PHE A 30 -22.05 5.06 -0.06
N ALA A 31 -22.77 4.79 1.02
CA ALA A 31 -23.75 5.76 1.54
C ALA A 31 -23.09 7.09 1.93
N MET A 32 -21.77 7.05 2.22
CA MET A 32 -20.93 8.20 2.54
C MET A 32 -19.83 8.39 1.49
N ARG A 33 -19.44 9.64 1.25
CA ARG A 33 -18.30 9.97 0.40
C ARG A 33 -17.01 9.44 1.03
N PRO A 34 -16.05 8.95 0.24
CA PRO A 34 -14.72 8.57 0.73
C PRO A 34 -14.04 9.75 1.45
N LEU A 35 -13.32 9.44 2.51
CA LEU A 35 -12.57 10.43 3.30
C LEU A 35 -11.07 10.31 3.03
N LEU A 36 -10.36 11.44 3.10
CA LEU A 36 -8.92 11.57 2.93
C LEU A 36 -8.30 12.02 4.24
N ILE A 37 -7.34 11.26 4.74
CA ILE A 37 -6.57 11.65 5.93
C ILE A 37 -5.15 12.01 5.52
N GLY A 38 -4.69 13.18 5.94
CA GLY A 38 -3.35 13.67 5.68
C GLY A 38 -2.81 14.49 6.83
N SER A 39 -1.55 14.94 6.71
CA SER A 39 -0.94 15.87 7.64
C SER A 39 0.20 16.65 6.99
N GLU A 40 0.35 17.91 7.38
CA GLU A 40 1.44 18.76 6.91
C GLU A 40 2.81 18.40 7.55
N ILE A 41 2.85 17.49 8.54
CA ILE A 41 4.12 16.98 9.09
C ILE A 41 5.00 16.37 7.99
N TYR A 42 4.40 15.74 6.98
CA TYR A 42 5.11 15.07 5.90
C TYR A 42 5.81 16.04 4.92
N ARG A 43 5.46 17.34 4.95
CA ARG A 43 6.06 18.34 4.06
C ARG A 43 7.47 18.70 4.49
N GLY A 44 7.70 18.85 5.78
CA GLY A 44 9.00 19.25 6.31
C GLY A 44 9.83 18.11 6.91
N SER A 45 9.21 16.96 7.16
CA SER A 45 9.86 15.81 7.79
C SER A 45 10.55 14.94 6.77
N THR A 46 11.82 14.65 6.99
CA THR A 46 12.64 13.81 6.10
C THR A 46 13.57 12.91 6.90
N TYR A 47 13.82 11.72 6.38
CA TYR A 47 14.79 10.75 6.93
C TYR A 47 16.26 11.12 6.65
N GLY A 48 16.50 12.29 6.06
CA GLY A 48 17.81 12.78 5.66
C GLY A 48 18.02 12.69 4.14
N PRO A 49 18.92 13.55 3.58
CA PRO A 49 18.99 13.79 2.12
C PRO A 49 19.44 12.60 1.29
N LYS A 50 20.14 11.64 1.89
CA LYS A 50 20.60 10.41 1.21
C LYS A 50 19.62 9.24 1.33
N HIS A 51 18.63 9.35 2.20
CA HIS A 51 17.67 8.29 2.44
C HIS A 51 16.67 8.14 1.28
N PRO A 52 16.19 6.93 0.94
CA PRO A 52 15.15 6.75 -0.06
C PRO A 52 13.87 7.56 0.23
N LEU A 53 13.50 7.72 1.50
CA LEU A 53 12.35 8.53 1.96
C LEU A 53 12.66 10.03 2.11
N ALA A 54 13.71 10.56 1.47
CA ALA A 54 13.95 12.00 1.38
C ALA A 54 12.96 12.72 0.46
N ILE A 55 12.16 12.00 -0.31
CA ILE A 55 11.21 12.53 -1.28
C ILE A 55 9.87 12.95 -0.65
N PRO A 56 9.21 14.01 -1.15
CA PRO A 56 7.94 14.52 -0.58
C PRO A 56 6.73 13.72 -1.09
N ARG A 57 6.53 12.50 -0.62
CA ARG A 57 5.48 11.59 -1.11
C ARG A 57 4.06 12.05 -0.77
N VAL A 58 3.75 12.11 0.53
CA VAL A 58 2.40 12.40 1.03
C VAL A 58 2.00 13.84 0.73
N SER A 59 2.88 14.81 0.98
CA SER A 59 2.60 16.23 0.69
C SER A 59 2.33 16.47 -0.79
N THR A 60 3.11 15.85 -1.70
CA THR A 60 2.85 15.95 -3.15
C THR A 60 1.51 15.32 -3.54
N THR A 61 1.16 14.17 -2.95
CA THR A 61 -0.15 13.55 -3.17
C THR A 61 -1.29 14.49 -2.77
N LEU A 62 -1.21 15.10 -1.60
CA LEU A 62 -2.23 16.05 -1.12
C LEU A 62 -2.29 17.30 -2.00
N ASP A 63 -1.15 17.86 -2.40
CA ASP A 63 -1.08 19.03 -3.27
C ASP A 63 -1.69 18.74 -4.65
N LEU A 64 -1.40 17.58 -5.19
CA LEU A 64 -1.93 17.17 -6.50
C LEU A 64 -3.45 16.92 -6.45
N ILE A 65 -3.96 16.28 -5.38
CA ILE A 65 -5.40 16.10 -5.14
C ILE A 65 -6.10 17.48 -5.04
N ARG A 66 -5.50 18.44 -4.31
CA ARG A 66 -6.03 19.81 -4.17
C ARG A 66 -5.99 20.57 -5.50
N ALA A 67 -4.90 20.46 -6.25
CA ALA A 67 -4.74 21.11 -7.56
C ALA A 67 -5.74 20.59 -8.61
N LEU A 68 -6.18 19.34 -8.48
CA LEU A 68 -7.24 18.74 -9.30
C LEU A 68 -8.66 19.12 -8.84
N GLY A 69 -8.81 19.76 -7.67
CA GLY A 69 -10.12 20.04 -7.10
C GLY A 69 -10.90 18.77 -6.68
N TRP A 70 -10.16 17.68 -6.37
CA TRP A 70 -10.78 16.38 -6.10
C TRP A 70 -11.09 16.10 -4.63
N VAL A 71 -10.89 17.05 -3.76
CA VAL A 71 -11.22 16.94 -2.33
C VAL A 71 -11.99 18.17 -1.86
N THR A 72 -13.06 17.95 -1.10
CA THR A 72 -13.79 19.01 -0.41
C THR A 72 -13.33 19.12 1.04
N PRO A 73 -13.57 20.26 1.74
CA PRO A 73 -13.21 20.41 3.15
C PRO A 73 -13.81 19.31 4.04
N GLU A 74 -15.02 18.84 3.74
CA GLU A 74 -15.72 17.81 4.51
C GLU A 74 -15.12 16.41 4.32
N GLN A 75 -14.37 16.19 3.23
CA GLN A 75 -13.71 14.93 2.96
C GLN A 75 -12.32 14.84 3.58
N TYR A 76 -11.70 15.99 3.87
CA TYR A 76 -10.33 16.02 4.42
C TYR A 76 -10.36 16.04 5.95
N HIS A 77 -9.57 15.17 6.53
CA HIS A 77 -9.31 15.14 7.96
C HIS A 77 -7.81 15.24 8.23
N GLU A 78 -7.43 16.16 9.13
CA GLU A 78 -6.05 16.19 9.62
C GLU A 78 -5.77 14.95 10.47
N SER A 79 -4.64 14.31 10.22
CA SER A 79 -4.19 13.15 10.98
C SER A 79 -3.79 13.57 12.39
N PRO A 80 -4.44 13.09 13.46
CA PRO A 80 -3.99 13.35 14.81
C PRO A 80 -2.68 12.59 15.07
N ARG A 81 -1.93 13.04 16.07
CA ARG A 81 -0.82 12.24 16.61
C ARG A 81 -1.39 11.23 17.60
N ALA A 82 -1.12 9.93 17.39
CA ALA A 82 -1.44 8.91 18.37
C ALA A 82 -0.69 9.16 19.69
N ALA A 83 -1.38 8.98 20.81
CA ALA A 83 -0.76 9.01 22.13
C ALA A 83 0.14 7.78 22.34
N PRO A 84 1.16 7.86 23.21
CA PRO A 84 2.01 6.71 23.51
C PRO A 84 1.21 5.45 23.92
N GLU A 85 0.14 5.63 24.68
CA GLU A 85 -0.75 4.55 25.15
C GLU A 85 -1.50 3.87 24.01
N GLU A 86 -1.91 4.63 22.98
CA GLU A 86 -2.52 4.08 21.77
C GLU A 86 -1.52 3.23 20.97
N LEU A 87 -0.24 3.68 20.90
CA LEU A 87 0.84 2.95 20.24
C LEU A 87 1.19 1.65 21.00
N GLN A 88 1.10 1.68 22.34
CA GLN A 88 1.37 0.54 23.21
C GLN A 88 0.32 -0.58 23.12
N ARG A 89 -0.74 -0.40 22.35
CA ARG A 89 -1.64 -1.51 21.98
C ARG A 89 -0.89 -2.62 21.21
N PHE A 90 0.19 -2.29 20.55
CA PHE A 90 1.05 -3.25 19.84
C PHE A 90 2.51 -3.13 20.23
N HIS A 91 3.03 -1.92 20.39
CA HIS A 91 4.44 -1.70 20.65
C HIS A 91 4.76 -1.72 22.14
N SER A 92 5.94 -2.25 22.50
CA SER A 92 6.39 -2.25 23.89
C SER A 92 6.60 -0.82 24.43
N ALA A 93 6.31 -0.61 25.71
CA ALA A 93 6.45 0.68 26.34
C ALA A 93 7.90 1.20 26.28
N ASP A 94 8.88 0.32 26.48
CA ASP A 94 10.31 0.65 26.41
C ASP A 94 10.72 1.16 25.02
N TYR A 95 10.21 0.50 23.97
CA TYR A 95 10.47 0.90 22.58
C TYR A 95 9.88 2.29 22.26
N ILE A 96 8.63 2.54 22.65
CA ILE A 96 8.00 3.84 22.47
C ILE A 96 8.75 4.93 23.25
N ALA A 97 9.16 4.65 24.47
CA ALA A 97 9.98 5.56 25.27
C ALA A 97 11.35 5.83 24.62
N ALA A 98 11.97 4.82 24.01
CA ALA A 98 13.24 4.99 23.29
C ALA A 98 13.09 5.89 22.05
N LEU A 99 11.98 5.77 21.28
CA LEU A 99 11.67 6.66 20.16
C LEU A 99 11.48 8.10 20.61
N MET A 100 10.78 8.31 21.72
CA MET A 100 10.58 9.65 22.30
C MET A 100 11.90 10.27 22.75
N ARG A 101 12.75 9.53 23.44
CA ARG A 101 14.11 9.99 23.82
C ARG A 101 14.96 10.29 22.58
N ALA A 102 14.92 9.44 21.56
CA ALA A 102 15.66 9.64 20.33
C ALA A 102 15.22 10.92 19.59
N GLU A 103 13.94 11.28 19.64
CA GLU A 103 13.46 12.54 19.09
C GLU A 103 13.93 13.75 19.94
N GLU A 104 13.84 13.67 21.25
CA GLU A 104 14.22 14.76 22.15
C GLU A 104 15.72 15.07 22.06
N THR A 105 16.56 14.03 22.11
CA THR A 105 18.03 14.15 22.14
C THR A 105 18.68 14.17 20.76
N GLN A 106 17.93 13.86 19.70
CA GLN A 106 18.44 13.65 18.33
C GLN A 106 19.62 12.65 18.29
N SER A 107 19.63 11.69 19.21
CA SER A 107 20.63 10.64 19.34
C SER A 107 20.01 9.35 19.88
N VAL A 108 20.76 8.27 19.83
CA VAL A 108 20.34 6.98 20.37
C VAL A 108 21.52 6.33 21.08
N SER A 109 21.28 5.73 22.26
CA SER A 109 22.31 4.96 22.98
C SER A 109 22.72 3.69 22.18
N ALA A 110 23.89 3.14 22.48
CA ALA A 110 24.32 1.89 21.87
C ALA A 110 23.34 0.74 22.18
N GLU A 111 22.83 0.70 23.41
CA GLU A 111 21.86 -0.29 23.88
C GLU A 111 20.52 -0.16 23.13
N ASP A 112 19.93 1.04 23.08
CA ASP A 112 18.67 1.27 22.37
C ASP A 112 18.82 1.00 20.85
N ARG A 113 20.00 1.33 20.28
CA ARG A 113 20.30 1.06 18.88
C ARG A 113 20.33 -0.44 18.58
N GLU A 114 20.96 -1.21 19.42
CA GLU A 114 21.06 -2.66 19.27
C GLU A 114 19.69 -3.33 19.50
N ARG A 115 19.02 -2.98 20.60
CA ARG A 115 17.76 -3.60 21.01
C ARG A 115 16.60 -3.21 20.10
N PHE A 116 16.44 -1.94 19.79
CA PHE A 116 15.29 -1.39 19.11
C PHE A 116 15.52 -1.05 17.64
N ARG A 117 16.74 -1.21 17.14
CA ARG A 117 17.15 -0.92 15.75
C ARG A 117 16.93 0.55 15.32
N ILE A 118 16.75 1.48 16.26
CA ILE A 118 16.72 2.92 16.03
C ILE A 118 18.14 3.38 15.67
N GLY A 119 18.30 4.12 14.58
CA GLY A 119 19.61 4.53 14.07
C GLY A 119 20.41 3.42 13.37
N ALA A 120 19.77 2.27 13.07
CA ALA A 120 20.39 1.12 12.41
C ALA A 120 19.54 0.67 11.20
N ASP A 121 20.13 -0.15 10.32
CA ASP A 121 19.43 -0.86 9.23
C ASP A 121 18.50 0.02 8.36
N GLY A 122 18.93 1.23 8.06
CA GLY A 122 18.11 2.17 7.29
C GLY A 122 17.02 2.89 8.11
N ASN A 123 17.03 2.80 9.43
CA ASN A 123 16.10 3.49 10.32
C ASN A 123 16.82 4.63 11.07
N PRO A 124 17.13 5.78 10.42
CA PRO A 124 17.91 6.85 11.01
C PRO A 124 17.18 7.56 12.15
N VAL A 125 17.93 8.17 13.09
CA VAL A 125 17.37 9.20 13.95
C VAL A 125 17.21 10.46 13.09
N TYR A 126 16.03 11.06 13.10
CA TYR A 126 15.71 12.31 12.42
C TYR A 126 14.76 13.14 13.27
N ARG A 127 14.58 14.41 12.91
CA ARG A 127 13.94 15.43 13.74
C ARG A 127 12.56 15.02 14.30
N GLU A 128 11.76 14.27 13.53
CA GLU A 128 10.41 13.85 13.90
C GLU A 128 10.31 12.31 14.01
N VAL A 129 11.36 11.65 14.51
CA VAL A 129 11.45 10.17 14.52
C VAL A 129 10.35 9.49 15.34
N PHE A 130 9.75 10.17 16.31
CA PHE A 130 8.56 9.74 17.05
C PHE A 130 7.28 10.36 16.47
N ARG A 131 7.25 11.71 16.33
CA ARG A 131 6.01 12.44 15.96
C ARG A 131 5.48 12.02 14.59
N ARG A 132 6.34 11.84 13.59
CA ARG A 132 5.89 11.46 12.24
C ARG A 132 5.26 10.06 12.21
N PRO A 133 5.86 8.98 12.73
CA PRO A 133 5.20 7.67 12.81
C PRO A 133 3.96 7.67 13.71
N ALA A 134 3.98 8.42 14.82
CA ALA A 134 2.81 8.57 15.68
C ALA A 134 1.65 9.28 14.97
N THR A 135 1.95 10.25 14.06
CA THR A 135 0.92 10.90 13.23
C THR A 135 0.39 9.92 12.17
N SER A 136 1.25 9.09 11.58
CA SER A 136 0.79 8.03 10.67
C SER A 136 -0.18 7.09 11.36
N ALA A 137 0.20 6.56 12.51
CA ALA A 137 -0.65 5.68 13.32
C ALA A 137 -1.95 6.36 13.75
N GLY A 138 -1.90 7.62 14.18
CA GLY A 138 -3.07 8.41 14.54
C GLY A 138 -4.07 8.57 13.40
N GLY A 139 -3.60 8.72 12.16
CA GLY A 139 -4.43 8.77 10.96
C GLY A 139 -5.13 7.44 10.69
N VAL A 140 -4.43 6.32 10.84
CA VAL A 140 -5.02 4.99 10.65
C VAL A 140 -6.00 4.64 11.76
N LEU A 141 -5.69 5.00 13.02
CA LEU A 141 -6.61 4.86 14.14
C LEU A 141 -7.88 5.72 13.96
N LEU A 142 -7.73 6.95 13.46
CA LEU A 142 -8.87 7.80 13.11
C LEU A 142 -9.71 7.15 12.00
N SER A 143 -9.08 6.55 10.99
CA SER A 143 -9.78 5.85 9.91
C SER A 143 -10.63 4.70 10.43
N ALA A 144 -10.11 3.92 11.38
CA ALA A 144 -10.86 2.83 12.01
C ALA A 144 -12.09 3.36 12.76
N ARG A 145 -11.98 4.51 13.42
CA ARG A 145 -13.12 5.18 14.08
C ARG A 145 -14.15 5.71 13.07
N LEU A 146 -13.69 6.38 12.01
CA LEU A 146 -14.56 6.97 10.98
C LEU A 146 -15.31 5.90 10.16
N THR A 147 -14.76 4.70 10.07
CA THR A 147 -15.40 3.57 9.38
C THR A 147 -16.19 2.65 10.31
N ALA A 148 -16.44 3.02 11.57
CA ALA A 148 -17.18 2.18 12.53
C ALA A 148 -18.54 1.71 12.00
N SER A 149 -19.29 2.58 11.31
CA SER A 149 -20.58 2.26 10.69
C SER A 149 -20.49 1.91 9.19
N GLY A 150 -19.28 1.80 8.64
CA GLY A 150 -19.02 1.58 7.21
C GLY A 150 -18.36 2.79 6.56
N GLY A 151 -17.92 2.61 5.31
CA GLY A 151 -17.33 3.70 4.51
C GLY A 151 -15.90 3.40 4.04
N VAL A 152 -15.33 4.40 3.38
CA VAL A 152 -14.00 4.30 2.76
C VAL A 152 -13.13 5.46 3.20
N VAL A 153 -11.89 5.16 3.58
CA VAL A 153 -10.88 6.16 3.94
C VAL A 153 -9.59 5.89 3.21
N HIS A 154 -8.97 6.92 2.65
CA HIS A 154 -7.62 6.88 2.10
C HIS A 154 -6.64 7.60 3.02
N VAL A 155 -5.57 6.92 3.40
CA VAL A 155 -4.51 7.42 4.28
C VAL A 155 -3.17 7.25 3.58
N PRO A 156 -2.78 8.13 2.65
CA PRO A 156 -1.53 7.98 1.89
C PRO A 156 -0.27 8.06 2.78
N GLY A 157 -0.39 8.59 3.99
CA GLY A 157 0.70 8.62 4.97
C GLY A 157 0.87 7.33 5.78
N GLY A 158 -0.11 6.42 5.74
CA GLY A 158 -0.07 5.11 6.40
C GLY A 158 0.66 4.05 5.58
N GLY A 159 0.72 2.84 6.14
CA GLY A 159 1.30 1.67 5.48
C GLY A 159 2.73 1.36 5.92
N THR A 160 3.02 1.51 7.19
CA THR A 160 4.32 1.18 7.79
C THR A 160 4.38 -0.28 8.25
N HIS A 161 4.25 -1.21 7.32
CA HIS A 161 3.93 -2.63 7.50
C HIS A 161 5.08 -3.50 8.05
N HIS A 162 6.33 -2.99 8.11
CA HIS A 162 7.48 -3.73 8.64
C HIS A 162 7.74 -3.48 10.13
N GLY A 163 7.15 -2.46 10.74
CA GLY A 163 7.34 -2.14 12.16
C GLY A 163 7.02 -3.34 13.05
N ARG A 164 7.93 -3.65 13.99
CA ARG A 164 7.77 -4.76 14.94
C ARG A 164 7.26 -4.26 16.28
N ALA A 165 6.76 -5.17 17.10
CA ALA A 165 6.27 -4.81 18.44
C ALA A 165 7.33 -4.09 19.29
N ASP A 166 8.58 -4.42 19.10
CA ASP A 166 9.69 -4.01 19.95
C ASP A 166 10.86 -3.34 19.20
N ARG A 167 10.76 -3.10 17.90
CA ARG A 167 11.85 -2.50 17.12
C ARG A 167 11.42 -1.93 15.76
N ALA A 168 12.22 -1.00 15.26
CA ALA A 168 12.11 -0.49 13.89
C ALA A 168 12.61 -1.52 12.86
N ALA A 169 11.99 -1.57 11.69
CA ALA A 169 12.41 -2.38 10.56
C ALA A 169 11.95 -1.74 9.24
N GLY A 170 12.74 -1.84 8.18
CA GLY A 170 12.32 -1.44 6.83
C GLY A 170 11.79 0.00 6.72
N PHE A 171 12.47 0.94 7.38
CA PHE A 171 12.06 2.35 7.47
C PHE A 171 10.78 2.60 8.29
N CYS A 172 10.21 1.57 8.93
CA CYS A 172 8.99 1.62 9.72
C CYS A 172 9.33 1.60 11.22
N TYR A 173 8.93 2.65 11.94
CA TYR A 173 9.13 2.76 13.39
C TYR A 173 7.89 2.30 14.17
N VAL A 174 6.69 2.56 13.63
CA VAL A 174 5.41 2.15 14.22
C VAL A 174 4.65 1.38 13.14
N ASN A 175 3.99 0.28 13.48
CA ASN A 175 3.14 -0.46 12.56
C ASN A 175 1.71 0.06 12.65
N ASP A 176 1.39 1.03 11.82
CA ASP A 176 0.08 1.67 11.80
C ASP A 176 -1.02 0.74 11.27
N ALA A 177 -0.69 -0.18 10.37
CA ALA A 177 -1.63 -1.18 9.86
C ALA A 177 -2.09 -2.13 10.98
N VAL A 178 -1.15 -2.64 11.80
CA VAL A 178 -1.49 -3.47 12.96
C VAL A 178 -2.38 -2.73 13.93
N LEU A 179 -2.04 -1.48 14.28
CA LEU A 179 -2.84 -0.66 15.19
C LEU A 179 -4.26 -0.41 14.66
N GLY A 180 -4.42 -0.16 13.38
CA GLY A 180 -5.72 0.00 12.73
C GLY A 180 -6.57 -1.27 12.75
N LEU A 181 -5.97 -2.42 12.48
CA LEU A 181 -6.64 -3.72 12.56
C LEU A 181 -7.07 -4.04 14.00
N LEU A 182 -6.21 -3.78 14.99
CA LEU A 182 -6.56 -3.91 16.41
C LEU A 182 -7.71 -2.97 16.81
N ALA A 183 -7.70 -1.71 16.31
CA ALA A 183 -8.79 -0.77 16.58
C ALA A 183 -10.13 -1.23 15.99
N TRP A 184 -10.16 -1.89 14.84
CA TRP A 184 -11.36 -2.52 14.31
C TRP A 184 -11.80 -3.74 15.13
N ARG A 185 -10.86 -4.54 15.62
CA ARG A 185 -11.16 -5.66 16.52
C ARG A 185 -11.78 -5.20 17.85
N ASP A 186 -11.27 -4.09 18.40
CA ASP A 186 -11.84 -3.48 19.63
C ASP A 186 -13.30 -3.02 19.41
N GLN A 187 -13.70 -2.77 18.16
CA GLN A 187 -15.10 -2.50 17.77
C GLN A 187 -15.92 -3.77 17.52
N GLY A 188 -15.36 -4.95 17.75
CA GLY A 188 -16.01 -6.25 17.54
C GLY A 188 -16.05 -6.69 16.08
N LEU A 189 -15.27 -6.11 15.20
CA LEU A 189 -15.24 -6.48 13.77
C LEU A 189 -14.37 -7.73 13.56
N SER A 190 -14.95 -8.73 12.91
CA SER A 190 -14.31 -10.00 12.50
C SER A 190 -15.21 -10.70 11.47
N PRO A 191 -14.65 -11.40 10.46
CA PRO A 191 -13.24 -11.44 10.11
C PRO A 191 -12.75 -10.14 9.46
N LEU A 192 -11.45 -9.85 9.60
CA LEU A 192 -10.75 -8.75 8.94
C LEU A 192 -9.83 -9.30 7.85
N LEU A 193 -9.70 -8.56 6.76
CA LEU A 193 -8.77 -8.89 5.67
C LEU A 193 -7.76 -7.75 5.51
N TYR A 194 -6.48 -8.09 5.65
CA TYR A 194 -5.37 -7.25 5.22
C TYR A 194 -4.87 -7.72 3.86
N VAL A 195 -4.90 -6.85 2.87
CA VAL A 195 -4.34 -7.10 1.53
C VAL A 195 -3.15 -6.18 1.33
N ASP A 196 -2.02 -6.75 0.93
CA ASP A 196 -0.78 -6.03 0.71
C ASP A 196 -0.32 -6.23 -0.73
N ILE A 197 -0.16 -5.15 -1.48
CA ILE A 197 0.37 -5.13 -2.85
C ILE A 197 1.61 -4.25 -2.98
N ASP A 198 2.27 -3.97 -1.86
CA ASP A 198 3.61 -3.40 -1.80
C ASP A 198 4.62 -4.38 -2.42
N ALA A 199 5.74 -3.89 -2.94
CA ALA A 199 6.76 -4.77 -3.49
C ALA A 199 7.43 -5.66 -2.42
N HIS A 200 7.34 -5.28 -1.16
CA HIS A 200 7.95 -5.99 -0.03
C HIS A 200 6.89 -6.76 0.76
N HIS A 201 7.25 -7.95 1.24
CA HIS A 201 6.36 -8.73 2.10
C HIS A 201 5.98 -7.94 3.36
N GLY A 202 4.67 -7.88 3.69
CA GLY A 202 4.14 -7.22 4.87
C GLY A 202 4.39 -8.02 6.17
N ASP A 203 5.67 -8.34 6.41
CA ASP A 203 6.12 -9.27 7.45
C ASP A 203 5.74 -8.84 8.87
N GLY A 204 5.77 -7.53 9.16
CA GLY A 204 5.39 -7.00 10.47
C GLY A 204 3.89 -7.17 10.76
N VAL A 205 3.05 -7.07 9.74
CA VAL A 205 1.60 -7.29 9.90
C VAL A 205 1.29 -8.79 10.00
N GLN A 206 1.88 -9.61 9.13
CA GLN A 206 1.69 -11.06 9.18
C GLN A 206 2.11 -11.65 10.54
N ASP A 207 3.28 -11.25 11.05
CA ASP A 207 3.79 -11.76 12.33
C ASP A 207 2.93 -11.30 13.52
N ALA A 208 2.37 -10.08 13.47
CA ALA A 208 1.50 -9.57 14.53
C ALA A 208 0.19 -10.37 14.66
N PHE A 209 -0.28 -10.98 13.59
CA PHE A 209 -1.51 -11.78 13.55
C PHE A 209 -1.27 -13.26 13.25
N HIS A 210 -0.04 -13.74 13.51
CA HIS A 210 0.25 -15.17 13.44
C HIS A 210 -0.67 -15.93 14.43
N ASP A 211 -1.32 -16.97 13.96
CA ASP A 211 -2.31 -17.76 14.73
C ASP A 211 -3.57 -16.97 15.18
N ASP A 212 -3.84 -15.77 14.64
CA ASP A 212 -5.02 -15.01 15.00
C ASP A 212 -6.20 -15.31 14.04
N PRO A 213 -7.26 -15.99 14.48
CA PRO A 213 -8.36 -16.38 13.61
C PRO A 213 -9.23 -15.22 13.13
N HIS A 214 -9.07 -14.03 13.68
CA HIS A 214 -9.88 -12.85 13.35
C HIS A 214 -9.30 -11.99 12.23
N VAL A 215 -8.02 -12.15 11.91
CA VAL A 215 -7.32 -11.37 10.87
C VAL A 215 -6.68 -12.31 9.88
N PHE A 216 -7.01 -12.17 8.61
CA PHE A 216 -6.35 -12.87 7.53
C PHE A 216 -5.47 -11.91 6.73
N THR A 217 -4.20 -12.25 6.55
CA THR A 217 -3.26 -11.46 5.76
C THR A 217 -3.05 -12.09 4.37
N LEU A 218 -3.05 -11.26 3.33
CA LEU A 218 -2.74 -11.66 1.96
C LEU A 218 -1.72 -10.69 1.40
N SER A 219 -0.53 -11.19 1.01
CA SER A 219 0.54 -10.36 0.47
C SER A 219 0.99 -10.84 -0.91
N VAL A 220 1.06 -9.90 -1.86
CA VAL A 220 1.66 -10.09 -3.20
C VAL A 220 2.93 -9.27 -3.24
N HIS A 221 4.10 -9.90 -3.30
CA HIS A 221 5.39 -9.23 -3.14
C HIS A 221 6.49 -9.88 -4.00
N GLU A 222 7.58 -9.16 -4.23
CA GLU A 222 8.72 -9.66 -5.02
C GLU A 222 9.44 -10.80 -4.30
N ASP A 223 9.53 -11.96 -4.95
CA ASP A 223 10.22 -13.14 -4.45
C ASP A 223 11.72 -12.88 -4.25
N GLY A 224 12.27 -13.36 -3.13
CA GLY A 224 13.68 -13.23 -2.81
C GLY A 224 14.16 -11.80 -2.54
N ARG A 225 13.23 -10.84 -2.34
CA ARG A 225 13.55 -9.47 -1.90
C ARG A 225 13.50 -9.37 -0.37
N TRP A 226 14.21 -8.38 0.17
CA TRP A 226 14.08 -8.03 1.57
C TRP A 226 12.58 -7.86 1.92
N PRO A 227 12.06 -8.35 3.04
CA PRO A 227 12.73 -8.95 4.21
C PRO A 227 13.06 -10.44 4.09
N PHE A 228 13.02 -11.05 2.89
CA PHE A 228 13.34 -12.46 2.61
C PHE A 228 12.40 -13.45 3.31
N SER A 229 11.15 -13.05 3.53
CA SER A 229 10.08 -13.83 4.15
C SER A 229 8.86 -13.91 3.21
N GLY A 230 7.76 -14.51 3.64
CA GLY A 230 6.54 -14.62 2.83
C GLY A 230 6.65 -15.66 1.71
N GLY A 231 7.39 -16.75 1.93
CA GLY A 231 7.43 -17.85 0.97
C GLY A 231 6.05 -18.48 0.75
N ILE A 232 5.88 -19.14 -0.40
CA ILE A 232 4.59 -19.72 -0.84
C ILE A 232 3.96 -20.68 0.18
N GLY A 233 4.77 -21.31 1.04
CA GLY A 233 4.34 -22.23 2.11
C GLY A 233 4.11 -21.54 3.46
N ASP A 234 4.45 -20.28 3.60
CA ASP A 234 4.25 -19.55 4.85
C ASP A 234 2.78 -19.16 5.01
N ARG A 235 2.14 -19.69 6.05
CA ARG A 235 0.70 -19.59 6.30
C ARG A 235 0.36 -18.88 7.61
N ALA A 236 1.34 -18.47 8.39
CA ALA A 236 1.14 -17.86 9.70
C ALA A 236 0.05 -18.58 10.53
N GLY A 237 0.24 -19.87 10.78
CA GLY A 237 -0.74 -20.69 11.54
C GLY A 237 -2.06 -20.96 10.80
N GLY A 238 -2.17 -20.68 9.51
CA GLY A 238 -3.40 -20.82 8.71
C GLY A 238 -4.11 -19.50 8.43
N HIS A 239 -3.52 -18.37 8.86
CA HIS A 239 -4.15 -17.04 8.76
C HIS A 239 -3.43 -16.10 7.78
N ALA A 240 -2.56 -16.66 6.90
CA ALA A 240 -1.89 -15.93 5.86
C ALA A 240 -1.92 -16.64 4.50
N ALA A 241 -1.93 -15.85 3.43
CA ALA A 241 -1.66 -16.29 2.07
C ALA A 241 -0.57 -15.40 1.45
N ASN A 242 0.52 -16.03 1.02
CA ASN A 242 1.64 -15.35 0.39
C ASN A 242 1.74 -15.70 -1.08
N ILE A 243 1.87 -14.68 -1.93
CA ILE A 243 1.97 -14.78 -3.38
C ILE A 243 3.31 -14.13 -3.79
N PRO A 244 4.45 -14.81 -3.57
CA PRO A 244 5.73 -14.32 -4.05
C PRO A 244 5.75 -14.34 -5.58
N VAL A 245 6.10 -13.19 -6.19
CA VAL A 245 6.09 -12.99 -7.64
C VAL A 245 7.48 -12.65 -8.16
N PRO A 246 7.87 -13.09 -9.37
CA PRO A 246 9.21 -12.87 -9.88
C PRO A 246 9.42 -11.43 -10.35
N ALA A 247 10.67 -10.99 -10.41
CA ALA A 247 11.06 -9.73 -11.04
C ALA A 247 10.42 -9.57 -12.42
N GLY A 248 10.04 -8.34 -12.78
CA GLY A 248 9.31 -8.05 -14.01
C GLY A 248 7.83 -8.46 -13.97
N PHE A 249 7.25 -8.68 -12.78
CA PHE A 249 5.82 -8.92 -12.60
C PHE A 249 5.01 -7.75 -13.17
N ASN A 250 4.10 -8.05 -14.11
CA ASN A 250 3.44 -7.08 -14.98
C ASN A 250 1.92 -6.98 -14.73
N ASP A 251 1.26 -6.04 -15.41
CA ASP A 251 -0.19 -5.78 -15.22
C ASP A 251 -1.07 -6.99 -15.52
N SER A 252 -0.72 -7.79 -16.53
CA SER A 252 -1.48 -9.00 -16.85
C SER A 252 -1.37 -10.07 -15.77
N GLU A 253 -0.20 -10.17 -15.13
CA GLU A 253 0.03 -11.07 -14.02
C GLU A 253 -0.70 -10.60 -12.76
N MET A 254 -0.70 -9.29 -12.47
CA MET A 254 -1.48 -8.74 -11.36
C MET A 254 -2.99 -8.93 -11.59
N ALA A 255 -3.48 -8.73 -12.80
CA ALA A 255 -4.88 -9.03 -13.14
C ALA A 255 -5.22 -10.52 -12.91
N TRP A 256 -4.32 -11.42 -13.28
CA TRP A 256 -4.47 -12.84 -12.98
C TRP A 256 -4.54 -13.11 -11.48
N VAL A 257 -3.58 -12.64 -10.72
CA VAL A 257 -3.54 -12.78 -9.25
C VAL A 257 -4.78 -12.19 -8.60
N LEU A 258 -5.24 -11.02 -9.05
CA LEU A 258 -6.46 -10.39 -8.56
C LEU A 258 -7.67 -11.31 -8.75
N HIS A 259 -7.87 -11.86 -9.96
CA HIS A 259 -9.06 -12.64 -10.28
C HIS A 259 -9.00 -14.08 -9.75
N GLU A 260 -7.82 -14.70 -9.77
CA GLU A 260 -7.65 -16.12 -9.45
C GLU A 260 -7.25 -16.37 -7.98
N ALA A 261 -6.84 -15.33 -7.21
CA ALA A 261 -6.47 -15.51 -5.80
C ALA A 261 -7.12 -14.47 -4.89
N ILE A 262 -6.84 -13.16 -5.09
CA ILE A 262 -7.28 -12.12 -4.14
C ILE A 262 -8.81 -12.10 -4.00
N LEU A 263 -9.54 -12.01 -5.11
CA LEU A 263 -11.01 -11.97 -5.09
C LEU A 263 -11.66 -13.25 -4.58
N PRO A 264 -11.23 -14.47 -4.98
CA PRO A 264 -11.75 -15.70 -4.40
C PRO A 264 -11.52 -15.81 -2.89
N ILE A 265 -10.34 -15.45 -2.37
CA ILE A 265 -10.04 -15.45 -0.93
C ILE A 265 -10.95 -14.45 -0.21
N ALA A 266 -11.03 -13.21 -0.70
CA ALA A 266 -11.86 -12.16 -0.09
C ALA A 266 -13.35 -12.55 -0.06
N ARG A 267 -13.88 -13.11 -1.16
CA ARG A 267 -15.29 -13.58 -1.24
C ARG A 267 -15.58 -14.74 -0.30
N ARG A 268 -14.63 -15.64 -0.12
CA ARG A 268 -14.78 -16.78 0.80
C ARG A 268 -14.71 -16.33 2.27
N LEU A 269 -13.78 -15.44 2.59
CA LEU A 269 -13.65 -14.86 3.93
C LEU A 269 -14.86 -14.01 4.33
N ARG A 270 -15.48 -13.30 3.38
CA ARG A 270 -16.55 -12.32 3.60
C ARG A 270 -16.21 -11.33 4.72
N PRO A 271 -15.13 -10.54 4.57
CA PRO A 271 -14.62 -9.72 5.66
C PRO A 271 -15.59 -8.61 6.06
N ASN A 272 -15.63 -8.29 7.34
CA ASN A 272 -16.35 -7.12 7.86
C ASN A 272 -15.62 -5.80 7.55
N ALA A 273 -14.31 -5.86 7.33
CA ALA A 273 -13.50 -4.74 6.89
C ALA A 273 -12.27 -5.23 6.10
N ILE A 274 -11.84 -4.41 5.15
CA ILE A 274 -10.61 -4.62 4.38
C ILE A 274 -9.66 -3.46 4.64
N MET A 275 -8.40 -3.77 4.95
CA MET A 275 -7.30 -2.81 4.93
C MET A 275 -6.38 -3.17 3.76
N LEU A 276 -6.19 -2.22 2.85
CA LEU A 276 -5.39 -2.41 1.64
C LEU A 276 -4.13 -1.55 1.72
N GLN A 277 -2.98 -2.19 1.68
CA GLN A 277 -1.66 -1.57 1.53
C GLN A 277 -1.37 -1.38 0.04
N CYS A 278 -1.22 -0.12 -0.39
CA CYS A 278 -0.99 0.28 -1.79
C CYS A 278 0.42 0.84 -1.99
N GLY A 279 1.46 0.11 -1.60
CA GLY A 279 2.84 0.50 -1.85
C GLY A 279 3.09 0.78 -3.34
N ALA A 280 3.62 1.96 -3.65
CA ALA A 280 3.92 2.37 -5.02
C ALA A 280 5.29 1.87 -5.51
N ASP A 281 6.03 1.15 -4.68
CA ASP A 281 7.30 0.53 -5.06
C ASP A 281 7.15 -0.72 -5.93
N ALA A 282 5.93 -1.24 -6.07
CA ALA A 282 5.62 -2.27 -7.07
C ALA A 282 5.58 -1.73 -8.53
N LEU A 283 5.68 -0.41 -8.73
CA LEU A 283 5.73 0.22 -10.05
C LEU A 283 7.13 0.06 -10.68
N GLU A 284 7.19 -0.07 -12.02
CA GLU A 284 8.44 -0.30 -12.76
C GLU A 284 9.51 0.78 -12.52
N GLU A 285 9.08 2.00 -12.27
CA GLU A 285 10.00 3.13 -12.07
C GLU A 285 10.58 3.23 -10.66
N ASP A 286 10.23 2.30 -9.76
CA ASP A 286 10.73 2.33 -8.40
C ASP A 286 12.16 1.77 -8.29
N PRO A 287 13.06 2.47 -7.57
CA PRO A 287 14.44 2.02 -7.45
C PRO A 287 14.67 0.88 -6.46
N LEU A 288 13.68 0.54 -5.63
CA LEU A 288 13.83 -0.47 -4.57
C LEU A 288 13.14 -1.79 -4.88
N SER A 289 12.50 -1.93 -6.05
CA SER A 289 11.96 -3.21 -6.51
C SER A 289 12.35 -3.48 -7.97
N ARG A 290 12.03 -4.69 -8.43
CA ARG A 290 12.17 -5.09 -9.84
C ARG A 290 10.82 -5.53 -10.42
N LEU A 291 9.72 -5.19 -9.75
CA LEU A 291 8.40 -5.39 -10.30
C LEU A 291 8.17 -4.40 -11.45
N ALA A 292 7.24 -4.69 -12.34
CA ALA A 292 7.02 -3.88 -13.53
C ALA A 292 5.53 -3.55 -13.72
N LEU A 293 4.85 -3.19 -12.61
CA LEU A 293 3.47 -2.74 -12.68
C LEU A 293 3.37 -1.30 -13.21
N SER A 294 2.27 -1.01 -13.89
CA SER A 294 1.77 0.35 -14.01
C SER A 294 0.83 0.69 -12.86
N ASN A 295 0.60 1.98 -12.61
CA ASN A 295 -0.37 2.39 -11.58
C ASN A 295 -1.84 2.04 -11.94
N ASN A 296 -2.08 1.55 -13.17
CA ASN A 296 -3.37 0.98 -13.54
C ASN A 296 -3.70 -0.28 -12.72
N ALA A 297 -2.69 -1.10 -12.39
CA ALA A 297 -2.86 -2.30 -11.58
C ALA A 297 -3.37 -1.96 -10.17
N HIS A 298 -2.80 -0.93 -9.51
CA HIS A 298 -3.25 -0.47 -8.20
C HIS A 298 -4.71 -0.02 -8.23
N ARG A 299 -5.10 0.79 -9.24
CA ARG A 299 -6.48 1.25 -9.42
C ARG A 299 -7.45 0.09 -9.63
N ALA A 300 -7.04 -0.94 -10.36
CA ALA A 300 -7.85 -2.13 -10.58
C ALA A 300 -8.09 -2.91 -9.28
N VAL A 301 -7.04 -3.14 -8.49
CA VAL A 301 -7.15 -3.82 -7.19
C VAL A 301 -8.08 -3.04 -6.25
N VAL A 302 -7.88 -1.71 -6.12
CA VAL A 302 -8.77 -0.86 -5.31
C VAL A 302 -10.22 -0.97 -5.78
N THR A 303 -10.48 -0.82 -7.07
CA THR A 303 -11.84 -0.91 -7.65
C THR A 303 -12.50 -2.25 -7.31
N ALA A 304 -11.75 -3.34 -7.44
CA ALA A 304 -12.28 -4.68 -7.21
C ALA A 304 -12.59 -4.96 -5.74
N LEU A 305 -11.81 -4.39 -4.81
CA LEU A 305 -11.99 -4.60 -3.37
C LEU A 305 -13.06 -3.69 -2.75
N MET A 306 -13.36 -2.54 -3.35
CA MET A 306 -14.33 -1.56 -2.83
C MET A 306 -15.70 -2.14 -2.49
N SER A 307 -16.13 -3.20 -3.17
CA SER A 307 -17.46 -3.78 -3.02
C SER A 307 -17.51 -5.04 -2.14
N LEU A 308 -16.36 -5.47 -1.60
CA LEU A 308 -16.27 -6.78 -0.93
C LEU A 308 -16.43 -6.70 0.60
N ALA A 309 -16.40 -5.50 1.17
CA ALA A 309 -16.66 -5.27 2.59
C ALA A 309 -17.36 -3.93 2.80
N PRO A 310 -18.11 -3.77 3.88
CA PRO A 310 -18.74 -2.49 4.20
C PRO A 310 -17.74 -1.40 4.62
N ARG A 311 -16.50 -1.77 4.92
CA ARG A 311 -15.42 -0.88 5.38
C ARG A 311 -14.15 -1.12 4.59
N LEU A 312 -13.54 -0.04 4.11
CA LEU A 312 -12.27 -0.09 3.39
C LEU A 312 -11.35 1.05 3.87
N ILE A 313 -10.17 0.71 4.36
CA ILE A 313 -9.07 1.65 4.54
C ILE A 313 -8.02 1.35 3.47
N VAL A 314 -7.62 2.38 2.71
CA VAL A 314 -6.55 2.28 1.73
C VAL A 314 -5.36 3.08 2.24
N LEU A 315 -4.26 2.39 2.51
CA LEU A 315 -3.00 2.96 2.99
C LEU A 315 -2.09 3.33 1.81
N GLY A 316 -1.07 4.12 2.08
CA GLY A 316 0.04 4.31 1.16
C GLY A 316 0.96 3.10 1.15
N GLY A 317 2.12 3.20 1.76
CA GLY A 317 3.13 2.14 1.83
C GLY A 317 4.48 2.57 1.27
N GLY A 318 5.23 1.65 0.67
CA GLY A 318 6.48 1.94 -0.01
C GLY A 318 6.30 2.80 -1.26
N GLY A 319 7.42 3.14 -1.89
CA GLY A 319 7.47 3.97 -3.07
C GLY A 319 8.54 5.07 -2.95
N TYR A 320 9.47 5.08 -3.90
CA TYR A 320 10.73 5.83 -3.78
C TYR A 320 11.06 6.66 -5.03
N ASN A 321 10.08 6.78 -5.94
CA ASN A 321 10.08 7.73 -7.05
C ASN A 321 8.96 8.75 -6.80
N PRO A 322 9.26 10.06 -6.62
CA PRO A 322 8.27 11.04 -6.16
C PRO A 322 7.11 11.23 -7.14
N TRP A 323 7.35 11.11 -8.45
CA TRP A 323 6.31 11.23 -9.47
C TRP A 323 5.39 10.02 -9.50
N SER A 324 5.97 8.81 -9.53
CA SER A 324 5.20 7.56 -9.59
C SER A 324 4.32 7.41 -8.35
N VAL A 325 4.86 7.71 -7.15
CA VAL A 325 4.11 7.64 -5.89
C VAL A 325 2.91 8.58 -5.89
N ALA A 326 3.14 9.87 -6.19
CA ALA A 326 2.07 10.87 -6.15
C ALA A 326 0.98 10.56 -7.18
N ARG A 327 1.34 10.20 -8.42
CA ARG A 327 0.41 9.83 -9.48
C ARG A 327 -0.39 8.57 -9.14
N CYS A 328 0.25 7.56 -8.52
CA CYS A 328 -0.38 6.32 -8.09
C CYS A 328 -1.45 6.60 -7.03
N TRP A 329 -1.09 7.25 -5.92
CA TRP A 329 -2.01 7.47 -4.81
C TRP A 329 -3.11 8.48 -5.13
N VAL A 330 -2.85 9.47 -6.01
CA VAL A 330 -3.91 10.34 -6.56
C VAL A 330 -4.86 9.56 -7.46
N GLY A 331 -4.34 8.64 -8.27
CA GLY A 331 -5.16 7.73 -9.08
C GLY A 331 -6.05 6.82 -8.23
N VAL A 332 -5.52 6.34 -7.09
CA VAL A 332 -6.31 5.60 -6.08
C VAL A 332 -7.43 6.47 -5.52
N TRP A 333 -7.13 7.69 -5.09
CA TRP A 333 -8.14 8.64 -4.61
C TRP A 333 -9.21 8.93 -5.67
N GLY A 334 -8.80 9.07 -6.94
CA GLY A 334 -9.70 9.25 -8.07
C GLY A 334 -10.70 8.10 -8.21
N VAL A 335 -10.20 6.86 -8.14
CA VAL A 335 -11.05 5.65 -8.21
C VAL A 335 -12.04 5.61 -7.05
N LEU A 336 -11.60 5.86 -5.83
CA LEU A 336 -12.45 5.84 -4.64
C LEU A 336 -13.63 6.82 -4.76
N ASN A 337 -13.42 7.96 -5.42
CA ASN A 337 -14.44 8.99 -5.61
C ASN A 337 -15.20 8.90 -6.96
N GLY A 338 -14.81 7.96 -7.83
CA GLY A 338 -15.42 7.83 -9.17
C GLY A 338 -15.02 8.95 -10.13
N HIS A 339 -13.89 9.61 -9.89
CA HIS A 339 -13.34 10.59 -10.83
C HIS A 339 -12.78 9.89 -12.08
N ALA A 340 -13.16 10.39 -13.26
CA ALA A 340 -12.47 10.02 -14.48
C ALA A 340 -11.06 10.65 -14.49
N LEU A 341 -10.05 9.87 -14.84
CA LEU A 341 -8.71 10.43 -14.99
C LEU A 341 -8.68 11.34 -16.23
N PRO A 342 -8.15 12.57 -16.11
CA PRO A 342 -7.97 13.43 -17.27
C PRO A 342 -6.92 12.83 -18.21
N GLU A 343 -7.09 13.01 -19.51
CA GLU A 343 -6.10 12.62 -20.51
C GLU A 343 -4.79 13.37 -20.29
N ASN A 344 -4.89 14.68 -20.03
CA ASN A 344 -3.79 15.53 -19.61
C ASN A 344 -4.15 16.27 -18.33
N LEU A 345 -3.16 16.46 -17.48
CA LEU A 345 -3.32 17.21 -16.24
C LEU A 345 -3.59 18.70 -16.52
N PRO A 346 -4.47 19.35 -15.74
CA PRO A 346 -4.57 20.81 -15.79
C PRO A 346 -3.28 21.46 -15.26
N ALA A 347 -2.98 22.66 -15.75
CA ALA A 347 -1.73 23.37 -15.46
C ALA A 347 -1.38 23.47 -13.96
N PRO A 348 -2.30 23.69 -13.00
CA PRO A 348 -1.96 23.68 -11.59
C PRO A 348 -1.45 22.34 -11.09
N ALA A 349 -2.01 21.22 -11.58
CA ALA A 349 -1.61 19.86 -11.20
C ALA A 349 -0.25 19.50 -11.85
N GLU A 350 -0.05 19.87 -13.12
CA GLU A 350 1.23 19.71 -13.81
C GLU A 350 2.34 20.50 -13.09
N ALA A 351 2.07 21.71 -12.64
CA ALA A 351 3.02 22.54 -11.90
C ALA A 351 3.50 21.86 -10.59
N VAL A 352 2.63 21.14 -9.88
CA VAL A 352 3.01 20.36 -8.70
C VAL A 352 4.06 19.31 -9.06
N LEU A 353 3.85 18.56 -10.14
CA LEU A 353 4.77 17.49 -10.55
C LEU A 353 6.07 18.05 -11.14
N ARG A 354 6.03 19.14 -11.89
CA ARG A 354 7.23 19.81 -12.41
C ARG A 354 8.07 20.48 -11.33
N GLY A 355 7.47 20.83 -10.19
CA GLY A 355 8.18 21.38 -9.03
C GLY A 355 8.99 20.36 -8.24
N LEU A 356 8.88 19.07 -8.54
CA LEU A 356 9.60 18.01 -7.82
C LEU A 356 11.07 17.92 -8.26
N ASN A 357 11.95 17.74 -7.28
CA ASN A 357 13.36 17.45 -7.48
C ASN A 357 13.67 16.03 -7.05
N TYR A 358 14.39 15.29 -7.88
CA TYR A 358 14.80 13.93 -7.59
C TYR A 358 16.25 13.69 -8.01
N HIS A 359 17.13 13.51 -7.01
CA HIS A 359 18.59 13.46 -7.23
C HIS A 359 19.12 12.07 -7.63
N ARG A 360 18.24 11.12 -7.97
CA ARG A 360 18.61 9.80 -8.47
C ARG A 360 18.60 9.74 -10.00
N ALA A 361 19.06 8.63 -10.57
CA ALA A 361 19.21 8.47 -12.02
C ALA A 361 17.92 8.79 -12.81
N ALA A 362 16.77 8.33 -12.32
CA ALA A 362 15.46 8.59 -12.94
C ALA A 362 15.06 10.08 -12.95
N GLY A 363 15.62 10.89 -12.07
CA GLY A 363 15.37 12.34 -12.02
C GLY A 363 16.20 13.17 -12.98
N ARG A 364 17.17 12.58 -13.72
CA ARG A 364 18.01 13.33 -14.68
C ARG A 364 17.27 13.68 -15.95
N ASN A 365 16.47 12.76 -16.46
CA ASN A 365 15.67 12.94 -17.67
C ASN A 365 14.30 12.25 -17.46
N PRO A 366 13.43 12.79 -16.60
CA PRO A 366 12.12 12.20 -16.35
C PRO A 366 11.26 12.27 -17.63
N PRO A 367 10.55 11.21 -18.00
CA PRO A 367 9.71 11.22 -19.20
C PRO A 367 8.55 12.20 -19.04
N GLU A 368 8.14 12.84 -20.12
CA GLU A 368 7.15 13.93 -20.12
C GLU A 368 5.81 13.51 -19.49
N HIS A 369 5.38 12.26 -19.69
CA HIS A 369 4.13 11.76 -19.13
C HIS A 369 4.12 11.73 -17.59
N TRP A 370 5.29 11.78 -16.92
CA TRP A 370 5.31 11.89 -15.46
C TRP A 370 4.81 13.24 -14.95
N PHE A 371 4.85 14.27 -15.79
CA PHE A 371 4.36 15.60 -15.45
C PHE A 371 2.95 15.87 -15.94
N THR A 372 2.54 15.23 -17.04
CA THR A 372 1.35 15.61 -17.81
C THR A 372 0.18 14.65 -17.65
N THR A 373 0.37 13.44 -17.08
CA THR A 373 -0.68 12.45 -16.93
C THR A 373 -0.71 11.83 -15.52
N LEU A 374 -1.88 11.35 -15.08
CA LEU A 374 -1.96 10.51 -13.88
C LEU A 374 -1.75 9.04 -14.21
N ALA A 375 -2.26 8.56 -15.33
CA ALA A 375 -2.14 7.16 -15.73
C ALA A 375 -0.77 6.87 -16.35
N ASP A 376 -0.19 5.73 -15.99
CA ASP A 376 0.95 5.18 -16.71
C ASP A 376 0.49 4.48 -18.01
N PRO A 377 1.37 4.36 -19.00
CA PRO A 377 1.15 3.40 -20.08
C PRO A 377 0.93 2.00 -19.50
N PRO A 378 -0.07 1.24 -19.99
CA PRO A 378 -0.27 -0.14 -19.56
C PRO A 378 0.97 -1.01 -19.84
N ARG A 379 1.25 -1.95 -18.94
CA ARG A 379 2.39 -2.89 -19.02
C ARG A 379 1.90 -4.34 -19.13
N PRO A 380 1.29 -4.71 -20.25
CA PRO A 380 0.83 -6.08 -20.47
C PRO A 380 2.00 -7.04 -20.67
N GLY A 381 1.80 -8.29 -20.32
CA GLY A 381 2.79 -9.35 -20.52
C GLY A 381 2.17 -10.74 -20.43
N VAL A 382 3.02 -11.76 -20.60
CA VAL A 382 2.61 -13.15 -20.43
C VAL A 382 2.42 -13.44 -18.94
N VAL A 383 1.34 -14.11 -18.58
CA VAL A 383 1.14 -14.65 -17.23
C VAL A 383 2.01 -15.90 -17.06
N ARG A 384 3.11 -15.78 -16.35
CA ARG A 384 4.11 -16.84 -16.17
C ARG A 384 3.59 -17.98 -15.29
N ALA A 385 4.07 -19.20 -15.56
CA ALA A 385 3.64 -20.39 -14.81
C ALA A 385 3.96 -20.28 -13.30
N VAL A 386 5.04 -19.62 -12.92
CA VAL A 386 5.38 -19.40 -11.50
C VAL A 386 4.32 -18.56 -10.79
N VAL A 387 3.80 -17.51 -11.44
CA VAL A 387 2.72 -16.66 -10.89
C VAL A 387 1.42 -17.47 -10.75
N ARG A 388 1.07 -18.27 -11.76
CA ARG A 388 -0.10 -19.15 -11.68
C ARG A 388 0.00 -20.14 -10.52
N ARG A 389 1.17 -20.74 -10.30
CA ARG A 389 1.40 -21.65 -9.16
C ARG A 389 1.29 -20.95 -7.83
N ALA A 390 1.87 -19.74 -7.69
CA ALA A 390 1.78 -18.96 -6.44
C ALA A 390 0.33 -18.58 -6.11
N ALA A 391 -0.44 -18.11 -7.11
CA ALA A 391 -1.86 -17.81 -6.96
C ALA A 391 -2.69 -19.03 -6.57
N ALA A 392 -2.47 -20.18 -7.23
CA ALA A 392 -3.16 -21.43 -6.90
C ALA A 392 -2.85 -21.90 -5.48
N ALA A 393 -1.58 -21.88 -5.08
CA ALA A 393 -1.18 -22.26 -3.74
C ALA A 393 -1.78 -21.36 -2.65
N ALA A 394 -1.94 -20.06 -2.91
CA ALA A 394 -2.62 -19.14 -1.98
C ALA A 394 -4.07 -19.53 -1.72
N LEU A 395 -4.76 -20.12 -2.69
CA LEU A 395 -6.13 -20.63 -2.54
C LEU A 395 -6.25 -21.89 -1.68
N GLU A 396 -5.20 -22.70 -1.60
CA GLU A 396 -5.18 -23.94 -0.82
C GLU A 396 -5.14 -23.67 0.70
N ALA A 397 -4.80 -22.46 1.09
CA ALA A 397 -4.83 -21.99 2.49
C ALA A 397 -5.98 -21.00 2.72
N PRO A 398 -7.22 -21.45 2.68
CA PRO A 398 -8.32 -20.56 2.99
C PRO A 398 -8.43 -20.37 4.49
N PRO A 399 -8.83 -19.18 4.94
CA PRO A 399 -9.34 -19.04 6.28
C PRO A 399 -10.52 -20.02 6.43
N GLY A 400 -10.44 -20.87 7.45
CA GLY A 400 -11.60 -21.63 7.87
C GLY A 400 -12.74 -20.66 8.19
N PRO A 401 -14.02 -21.10 8.10
CA PRO A 401 -15.11 -20.25 8.58
C PRO A 401 -14.84 -19.93 10.05
N VAL A 402 -14.82 -18.64 10.37
CA VAL A 402 -14.90 -18.21 11.77
C VAL A 402 -16.26 -18.66 12.28
N SER A 403 -16.26 -19.70 13.13
CA SER A 403 -17.47 -20.27 13.75
C SER A 403 -18.11 -19.27 14.70
#